data_a97a02d4aa48ccbead6146646c940f7e
#
_entry.id   a97a02d4aa48ccbead6146646c940f7e
#
_cell.length_a   1.000
_cell.length_b   1.000
_cell.length_c   1.000
_cell.angle_alpha   90.00
_cell.angle_beta   90.00
_cell.angle_gamma   90.00
#
_symmetry.space_group_name_H-M   'P 1'
#
loop_
_entity.id
_entity.type
_entity.pdbx_description
1 polymer ?
#
loop_
_entity_poly.entity_id
_entity_poly.type
_entity_poly.pdbx_seq_one_letter_code
_entity_poly.pdbx_strand_id
1 'polypeptide(L)'
;MSDSTPVRAPRHPGIYLLPNLFTTGAMFAGFYAIVVSIGGRFTDAAIAVFVAALLDGMDGRVARLTNTQSEFGVQYDSLSDLVSFGLAPSLVMYNWSLSSLREYGPLWGKVGWAAAFIYAVSAALRLARFNTQVAVIDKRYFQGLPSPAAAAVCMSFVWSMDNFGVSGPALDMFTPVTAVVVGLLMVSRFRYYSFKSLPMGDKVPFLWIIVGVLILVPFFVDPPRVLLVVFSLYLLSGPIVTLWGLTTHRKRQRRGVI
;
A
#
# COMPACT_ATOMS: atom_id res chain seq x y z
N MET A 1 14.51 -47.87 20.05
CA MET A 1 14.83 -46.43 19.90
C MET A 1 13.52 -45.71 19.91
N SER A 2 13.12 -45.11 21.04
CA SER A 2 11.88 -44.35 21.19
C SER A 2 12.10 -42.93 20.68
N ASP A 3 11.40 -42.58 19.60
CA ASP A 3 11.38 -41.26 18.99
C ASP A 3 10.59 -40.31 19.92
N SER A 4 11.31 -39.65 20.83
CA SER A 4 10.73 -38.64 21.70
C SER A 4 10.73 -37.30 20.95
N THR A 5 9.70 -37.08 20.13
CA THR A 5 9.37 -35.74 19.66
C THR A 5 9.14 -34.80 20.85
N PRO A 6 9.85 -33.67 20.98
CA PRO A 6 9.65 -32.78 22.11
C PRO A 6 8.24 -32.21 22.07
N VAL A 7 7.44 -32.56 23.08
CA VAL A 7 6.09 -31.97 23.30
C VAL A 7 6.32 -30.48 23.60
N ARG A 8 5.98 -29.61 22.62
CA ARG A 8 5.98 -28.15 22.82
C ARG A 8 4.96 -27.80 23.92
N ALA A 9 5.44 -27.17 24.97
CA ALA A 9 4.59 -26.66 26.04
C ALA A 9 3.44 -25.79 25.47
N PRO A 10 2.21 -25.91 25.99
CA PRO A 10 1.09 -25.09 25.57
C PRO A 10 1.40 -23.61 25.84
N ARG A 11 1.43 -22.80 24.77
CA ARG A 11 1.66 -21.36 24.90
C ARG A 11 0.40 -20.70 25.45
N HIS A 12 0.56 -19.67 26.27
CA HIS A 12 -0.54 -18.87 26.80
C HIS A 12 -1.43 -18.36 25.66
N PRO A 13 -2.76 -18.56 25.70
CA PRO A 13 -3.69 -18.15 24.62
C PRO A 13 -3.63 -16.64 24.32
N GLY A 14 -3.24 -15.81 25.29
CA GLY A 14 -3.08 -14.34 25.11
C GLY A 14 -2.02 -13.93 24.09
N ILE A 15 -1.01 -14.76 23.80
CA ILE A 15 0.03 -14.43 22.81
C ILE A 15 -0.54 -14.38 21.37
N TYR A 16 -1.59 -15.17 21.09
CA TYR A 16 -2.27 -15.16 19.80
C TYR A 16 -3.13 -13.90 19.58
N LEU A 17 -3.49 -13.18 20.65
CA LEU A 17 -4.27 -11.94 20.56
C LEU A 17 -3.42 -10.75 20.10
N LEU A 18 -2.12 -10.76 20.40
CA LEU A 18 -1.25 -9.60 20.15
C LEU A 18 -1.16 -9.19 18.68
N PRO A 19 -0.90 -10.09 17.70
CA PRO A 19 -0.94 -9.72 16.28
C PRO A 19 -2.30 -9.18 15.87
N ASN A 20 -3.39 -9.87 16.25
CA ASN A 20 -4.74 -9.46 15.89
C ASN A 20 -5.13 -8.09 16.47
N LEU A 21 -4.53 -7.68 17.58
CA LEU A 21 -4.74 -6.34 18.14
C LEU A 21 -4.12 -5.25 17.25
N PHE A 22 -2.92 -5.50 16.68
CA PHE A 22 -2.32 -4.59 15.70
C PHE A 22 -3.14 -4.51 14.42
N THR A 23 -3.61 -5.66 13.92
CA THR A 23 -4.52 -5.72 12.75
C THR A 23 -5.83 -4.95 13.03
N THR A 24 -6.41 -5.11 14.22
CA THR A 24 -7.59 -4.34 14.63
C THR A 24 -7.29 -2.85 14.73
N GLY A 25 -6.12 -2.47 15.23
CA GLY A 25 -5.66 -1.09 15.27
C GLY A 25 -5.49 -0.48 13.87
N ALA A 26 -4.95 -1.25 12.93
CA ALA A 26 -4.84 -0.84 11.53
C ALA A 26 -6.22 -0.61 10.90
N MET A 27 -7.15 -1.57 11.10
CA MET A 27 -8.54 -1.44 10.65
C MET A 27 -9.24 -0.23 11.28
N PHE A 28 -9.03 0.01 12.58
CA PHE A 28 -9.58 1.18 13.28
C PHE A 28 -9.05 2.48 12.66
N ALA A 29 -7.75 2.58 12.39
CA ALA A 29 -7.16 3.76 11.76
C ALA A 29 -7.71 4.00 10.35
N GLY A 30 -7.89 2.93 9.55
CA GLY A 30 -8.54 3.02 8.23
C GLY A 30 -10.00 3.47 8.32
N PHE A 31 -10.77 2.92 9.25
CA PHE A 31 -12.14 3.35 9.51
C PHE A 31 -12.21 4.80 9.98
N TYR A 32 -11.33 5.19 10.90
CA TYR A 32 -11.23 6.57 11.36
C TYR A 32 -10.93 7.53 10.20
N ALA A 33 -10.03 7.16 9.27
CA ALA A 33 -9.75 7.96 8.09
C ALA A 33 -11.01 8.24 7.25
N ILE A 34 -11.87 7.23 7.07
CA ILE A 34 -13.16 7.41 6.37
C ILE A 34 -14.03 8.41 7.10
N VAL A 35 -14.21 8.24 8.42
CA VAL A 35 -15.11 9.08 9.23
C VAL A 35 -14.66 10.54 9.23
N VAL A 36 -13.37 10.81 9.44
CA VAL A 36 -12.87 12.20 9.49
C VAL A 36 -12.87 12.87 8.12
N SER A 37 -12.74 12.10 7.02
CA SER A 37 -12.82 12.62 5.66
C SER A 37 -14.22 13.15 5.33
N ILE A 38 -15.28 12.56 5.90
CA ILE A 38 -16.65 13.04 5.76
C ILE A 38 -16.79 14.44 6.39
N GLY A 39 -16.05 14.69 7.46
CA GLY A 39 -15.98 16.01 8.12
C GLY A 39 -15.01 17.00 7.45
N GLY A 40 -14.44 16.70 6.27
CA GLY A 40 -13.52 17.58 5.56
C GLY A 40 -12.10 17.64 6.14
N ARG A 41 -11.75 16.74 7.07
CA ARG A 41 -10.42 16.68 7.70
C ARG A 41 -9.49 15.76 6.92
N PHE A 42 -9.08 16.19 5.74
CA PHE A 42 -8.37 15.32 4.78
C PHE A 42 -6.92 15.04 5.19
N THR A 43 -6.24 16.02 5.78
CA THR A 43 -4.89 15.81 6.36
C THR A 43 -4.92 14.73 7.44
N ASP A 44 -5.88 14.78 8.37
CA ASP A 44 -6.00 13.77 9.43
C ASP A 44 -6.36 12.39 8.86
N ALA A 45 -7.22 12.35 7.84
CA ALA A 45 -7.58 11.12 7.16
C ALA A 45 -6.34 10.47 6.49
N ALA A 46 -5.53 11.27 5.82
CA ALA A 46 -4.30 10.77 5.20
C ALA A 46 -3.31 10.24 6.23
N ILE A 47 -3.07 10.97 7.32
CA ILE A 47 -2.21 10.54 8.42
C ILE A 47 -2.72 9.22 9.02
N ALA A 48 -4.04 9.08 9.21
CA ALA A 48 -4.63 7.87 9.77
C ALA A 48 -4.37 6.64 8.88
N VAL A 49 -4.39 6.77 7.54
CA VAL A 49 -4.03 5.67 6.63
C VAL A 49 -2.54 5.31 6.75
N PHE A 50 -1.64 6.29 6.94
CA PHE A 50 -0.23 6.00 7.20
C PHE A 50 -0.02 5.30 8.55
N VAL A 51 -0.78 5.68 9.59
CA VAL A 51 -0.78 4.96 10.88
C VAL A 51 -1.28 3.54 10.70
N ALA A 52 -2.34 3.32 9.91
CA ALA A 52 -2.81 1.98 9.57
C ALA A 52 -1.68 1.14 8.91
N ALA A 53 -0.92 1.72 7.96
CA ALA A 53 0.18 1.03 7.30
C ALA A 53 1.34 0.68 8.26
N LEU A 54 1.61 1.49 9.27
CA LEU A 54 2.59 1.18 10.31
C LEU A 54 2.13 0.00 11.18
N LEU A 55 0.88 0.02 11.64
CA LEU A 55 0.31 -1.02 12.49
C LEU A 55 0.23 -2.35 11.75
N ASP A 56 -0.19 -2.36 10.48
CA ASP A 56 -0.19 -3.49 9.57
C ASP A 56 1.22 -4.09 9.39
N GLY A 57 2.23 -3.25 9.16
CA GLY A 57 3.61 -3.72 9.09
C GLY A 57 4.14 -4.33 10.39
N MET A 58 3.55 -4.00 11.52
CA MET A 58 3.92 -4.53 12.83
C MET A 58 3.29 -5.89 13.12
N ASP A 59 2.01 -6.11 12.78
CA ASP A 59 1.29 -7.35 13.10
C ASP A 59 1.95 -8.59 12.49
N GLY A 60 2.29 -8.54 11.21
CA GLY A 60 3.01 -9.62 10.53
C GLY A 60 4.42 -9.86 11.09
N ARG A 61 5.11 -8.83 11.60
CA ARG A 61 6.40 -8.99 12.29
C ARG A 61 6.22 -9.64 13.65
N VAL A 62 5.26 -9.17 14.43
CA VAL A 62 4.93 -9.70 15.75
C VAL A 62 4.48 -11.16 15.63
N ALA A 63 3.59 -11.51 14.69
CA ALA A 63 3.16 -12.88 14.47
C ALA A 63 4.33 -13.84 14.15
N ARG A 64 5.32 -13.39 13.36
CA ARG A 64 6.52 -14.18 13.06
C ARG A 64 7.44 -14.32 14.27
N LEU A 65 7.69 -13.25 15.02
CA LEU A 65 8.55 -13.25 16.21
C LEU A 65 7.97 -14.13 17.33
N THR A 66 6.65 -14.11 17.50
CA THR A 66 5.96 -14.90 18.52
C THR A 66 5.59 -16.30 18.04
N ASN A 67 5.80 -16.63 16.75
CA ASN A 67 5.35 -17.88 16.12
C ASN A 67 3.84 -18.15 16.36
N THR A 68 3.01 -17.14 16.22
CA THR A 68 1.55 -17.17 16.43
C THR A 68 0.76 -16.98 15.14
N GLN A 69 1.36 -17.32 14.00
CA GLN A 69 0.69 -17.29 12.71
C GLN A 69 -0.49 -18.27 12.71
N SER A 70 -1.66 -17.80 12.28
CA SER A 70 -2.87 -18.61 12.16
C SER A 70 -3.59 -18.30 10.83
N GLU A 71 -4.36 -19.26 10.32
CA GLU A 71 -5.18 -19.05 9.12
C GLU A 71 -6.20 -17.92 9.34
N PHE A 72 -6.80 -17.86 10.54
CA PHE A 72 -7.69 -16.77 10.92
C PHE A 72 -6.99 -15.42 10.83
N GLY A 73 -5.75 -15.30 11.38
CA GLY A 73 -4.98 -14.06 11.33
C GLY A 73 -4.72 -13.58 9.91
N VAL A 74 -4.37 -14.49 9.00
CA VAL A 74 -4.14 -14.17 7.57
C VAL A 74 -5.40 -13.64 6.89
N GLN A 75 -6.56 -14.23 7.17
CA GLN A 75 -7.84 -13.77 6.60
C GLN A 75 -8.26 -12.43 7.21
N TYR A 76 -8.09 -12.28 8.52
CA TYR A 76 -8.43 -11.05 9.24
C TYR A 76 -7.56 -9.87 8.78
N ASP A 77 -6.26 -10.11 8.59
CA ASP A 77 -5.29 -9.16 8.02
C ASP A 77 -5.74 -8.69 6.61
N SER A 78 -6.11 -9.62 5.74
CA SER A 78 -6.62 -9.28 4.41
C SER A 78 -7.90 -8.44 4.42
N LEU A 79 -8.80 -8.66 5.38
CA LEU A 79 -9.99 -7.82 5.55
C LEU A 79 -9.65 -6.43 6.07
N SER A 80 -8.71 -6.36 7.02
CA SER A 80 -8.16 -5.09 7.52
C SER A 80 -7.50 -4.29 6.42
N ASP A 81 -6.67 -4.94 5.58
CA ASP A 81 -6.02 -4.36 4.42
C ASP A 81 -7.02 -3.77 3.43
N LEU A 82 -8.12 -4.48 3.16
CA LEU A 82 -9.17 -3.98 2.27
C LEU A 82 -9.81 -2.71 2.81
N VAL A 83 -10.07 -2.63 4.11
CA VAL A 83 -10.61 -1.42 4.75
C VAL A 83 -9.59 -0.29 4.71
N SER A 84 -8.35 -0.56 5.14
CA SER A 84 -7.33 0.48 5.39
C SER A 84 -6.67 1.00 4.12
N PHE A 85 -6.48 0.13 3.10
CA PHE A 85 -5.75 0.47 1.86
C PHE A 85 -6.60 0.39 0.60
N GLY A 86 -7.81 -0.17 0.70
CA GLY A 86 -8.80 -0.19 -0.39
C GLY A 86 -9.87 0.87 -0.19
N LEU A 87 -10.72 0.69 0.82
CA LEU A 87 -11.89 1.54 1.04
C LEU A 87 -11.52 2.92 1.56
N ALA A 88 -10.64 3.04 2.56
CA ALA A 88 -10.30 4.32 3.15
C ALA A 88 -9.70 5.29 2.12
N PRO A 89 -8.64 4.97 1.35
CA PRO A 89 -8.12 5.89 0.34
C PRO A 89 -9.13 6.24 -0.75
N SER A 90 -9.94 5.27 -1.18
CA SER A 90 -11.01 5.47 -2.16
C SER A 90 -12.02 6.51 -1.71
N LEU A 91 -12.52 6.37 -0.47
CA LEU A 91 -13.53 7.26 0.10
C LEU A 91 -12.95 8.62 0.51
N VAL A 92 -11.70 8.67 0.97
CA VAL A 92 -11.01 9.94 1.21
C VAL A 92 -10.87 10.74 -0.07
N MET A 93 -10.40 10.13 -1.18
CA MET A 93 -10.34 10.79 -2.49
C MET A 93 -11.74 11.20 -2.99
N TYR A 94 -12.75 10.35 -2.75
CA TYR A 94 -14.13 10.68 -3.13
C TYR A 94 -14.63 11.92 -2.40
N ASN A 95 -14.50 11.97 -1.08
CA ASN A 95 -14.93 13.09 -0.27
C ASN A 95 -14.11 14.36 -0.54
N TRP A 96 -12.81 14.21 -0.83
CA TRP A 96 -11.92 15.36 -1.07
C TRP A 96 -12.18 16.02 -2.42
N SER A 97 -12.33 15.25 -3.50
CA SER A 97 -12.33 15.78 -4.87
C SER A 97 -13.40 15.16 -5.76
N LEU A 98 -13.55 13.81 -5.80
CA LEU A 98 -14.35 13.14 -6.82
C LEU A 98 -15.85 13.46 -6.71
N SER A 99 -16.34 13.80 -5.52
CA SER A 99 -17.73 14.14 -5.29
C SER A 99 -18.12 15.48 -5.92
N SER A 100 -17.16 16.42 -6.15
CA SER A 100 -17.42 17.71 -6.80
C SER A 100 -17.74 17.58 -8.30
N LEU A 101 -17.33 16.48 -8.94
CA LEU A 101 -17.67 16.20 -10.33
C LEU A 101 -19.17 16.24 -10.61
N ARG A 102 -20.01 15.98 -9.61
CA ARG A 102 -21.47 16.08 -9.75
C ARG A 102 -21.95 17.49 -10.16
N GLU A 103 -21.16 18.53 -9.89
CA GLU A 103 -21.45 19.91 -10.26
C GLU A 103 -21.45 20.12 -11.78
N TYR A 104 -20.71 19.28 -12.53
CA TYR A 104 -20.69 19.27 -13.99
C TYR A 104 -21.84 18.45 -14.59
N GLY A 105 -22.74 17.91 -13.78
CA GLY A 105 -23.92 17.15 -14.18
C GLY A 105 -23.92 15.68 -13.76
N PRO A 106 -25.07 14.99 -13.95
CA PRO A 106 -25.27 13.63 -13.41
C PRO A 106 -24.29 12.59 -13.95
N LEU A 107 -23.84 12.73 -15.20
CA LEU A 107 -22.87 11.81 -15.79
C LEU A 107 -21.51 11.92 -15.09
N TRP A 108 -21.04 13.13 -14.84
CA TRP A 108 -19.77 13.38 -14.16
C TRP A 108 -19.79 12.90 -12.71
N GLY A 109 -20.91 13.04 -12.01
CA GLY A 109 -21.08 12.46 -10.68
C GLY A 109 -20.92 10.92 -10.68
N LYS A 110 -21.41 10.23 -11.72
CA LYS A 110 -21.21 8.80 -11.91
C LYS A 110 -19.73 8.46 -12.18
N VAL A 111 -19.02 9.29 -12.96
CA VAL A 111 -17.58 9.13 -13.22
C VAL A 111 -16.77 9.20 -11.92
N GLY A 112 -17.06 10.21 -11.07
CA GLY A 112 -16.38 10.35 -9.77
C GLY A 112 -16.58 9.12 -8.88
N TRP A 113 -17.83 8.66 -8.74
CA TRP A 113 -18.15 7.46 -8.00
C TRP A 113 -17.47 6.21 -8.57
N ALA A 114 -17.52 6.05 -9.90
CA ALA A 114 -16.92 4.91 -10.58
C ALA A 114 -15.39 4.86 -10.41
N ALA A 115 -14.71 6.01 -10.46
CA ALA A 115 -13.26 6.10 -10.24
C ALA A 115 -12.87 5.63 -8.82
N ALA A 116 -13.61 6.09 -7.80
CA ALA A 116 -13.42 5.63 -6.43
C ALA A 116 -13.66 4.12 -6.31
N PHE A 117 -14.73 3.61 -6.93
CA PHE A 117 -15.07 2.19 -6.89
C PHE A 117 -14.02 1.32 -7.62
N ILE A 118 -13.51 1.77 -8.77
CA ILE A 118 -12.43 1.06 -9.51
C ILE A 118 -11.19 0.91 -8.63
N TYR A 119 -10.80 1.94 -7.88
CA TYR A 119 -9.69 1.83 -6.94
C TYR A 119 -9.97 0.76 -5.86
N ALA A 120 -11.12 0.83 -5.20
CA ALA A 120 -11.49 -0.09 -4.13
C ALA A 120 -11.57 -1.54 -4.59
N VAL A 121 -12.24 -1.80 -5.74
CA VAL A 121 -12.35 -3.16 -6.29
C VAL A 121 -11.01 -3.69 -6.77
N SER A 122 -10.13 -2.83 -7.30
CA SER A 122 -8.76 -3.21 -7.67
C SER A 122 -7.94 -3.68 -6.47
N ALA A 123 -8.08 -3.01 -5.32
CA ALA A 123 -7.46 -3.43 -4.07
C ALA A 123 -7.99 -4.80 -3.62
N ALA A 124 -9.31 -5.01 -3.65
CA ALA A 124 -9.95 -6.29 -3.31
C ALA A 124 -9.47 -7.43 -4.22
N LEU A 125 -9.48 -7.22 -5.54
CA LEU A 125 -9.01 -8.21 -6.52
C LEU A 125 -7.53 -8.55 -6.33
N ARG A 126 -6.70 -7.54 -6.01
CA ARG A 126 -5.28 -7.75 -5.72
C ARG A 126 -5.10 -8.62 -4.48
N LEU A 127 -5.80 -8.34 -3.38
CA LEU A 127 -5.72 -9.10 -2.13
C LEU A 127 -6.18 -10.54 -2.35
N ALA A 128 -7.31 -10.75 -3.04
CA ALA A 128 -7.79 -12.08 -3.39
C ALA A 128 -6.77 -12.85 -4.24
N ARG A 129 -6.16 -12.20 -5.26
CA ARG A 129 -5.11 -12.80 -6.08
C ARG A 129 -3.88 -13.16 -5.25
N PHE A 130 -3.46 -12.30 -4.34
CA PHE A 130 -2.30 -12.54 -3.48
C PHE A 130 -2.54 -13.78 -2.59
N ASN A 131 -3.70 -13.88 -1.96
CA ASN A 131 -4.05 -15.01 -1.09
C ASN A 131 -4.11 -16.35 -1.83
N THR A 132 -4.50 -16.35 -3.11
CA THR A 132 -4.58 -17.58 -3.92
C THR A 132 -3.23 -18.00 -4.53
N GLN A 133 -2.25 -17.10 -4.64
CA GLN A 133 -0.98 -17.34 -5.35
C GLN A 133 0.25 -17.45 -4.44
N VAL A 134 0.10 -17.41 -3.12
CA VAL A 134 1.21 -17.41 -2.13
C VAL A 134 2.22 -18.56 -2.34
N ALA A 135 1.81 -19.69 -2.90
CA ALA A 135 2.65 -20.88 -3.08
C ALA A 135 3.58 -20.86 -4.33
N VAL A 136 3.40 -19.93 -5.28
CA VAL A 136 3.99 -20.04 -6.64
C VAL A 136 4.87 -18.83 -7.03
N ILE A 137 4.87 -17.73 -6.28
CA ILE A 137 5.48 -16.47 -6.70
C ILE A 137 6.93 -16.33 -6.23
N ASP A 138 7.82 -15.86 -7.14
CA ASP A 138 9.19 -15.44 -6.81
C ASP A 138 9.17 -14.31 -5.76
N LYS A 139 9.77 -14.56 -4.60
CA LYS A 139 9.77 -13.65 -3.45
C LYS A 139 10.49 -12.32 -3.68
N ARG A 140 11.18 -12.14 -4.81
CA ARG A 140 11.96 -10.92 -5.14
C ARG A 140 11.12 -9.79 -5.73
N TYR A 141 9.98 -10.12 -6.38
CA TYR A 141 9.15 -9.15 -7.08
C TYR A 141 7.68 -9.34 -6.72
N PHE A 142 7.01 -8.23 -6.44
CA PHE A 142 5.55 -8.21 -6.39
C PHE A 142 4.98 -8.07 -7.80
N GLN A 143 3.92 -8.82 -8.11
CA GLN A 143 3.11 -8.58 -9.30
C GLN A 143 2.03 -7.55 -8.98
N GLY A 144 2.07 -6.42 -9.66
CA GLY A 144 1.21 -5.27 -9.41
C GLY A 144 1.69 -4.42 -8.23
N LEU A 145 1.18 -3.19 -8.17
CA LEU A 145 1.47 -2.24 -7.10
C LEU A 145 0.93 -2.76 -5.75
N PRO A 146 1.74 -2.82 -4.68
CA PRO A 146 1.25 -3.18 -3.34
C PRO A 146 0.13 -2.24 -2.86
N SER A 147 -0.96 -2.77 -2.24
CA SER A 147 -2.07 -1.93 -1.76
C SER A 147 -1.64 -0.87 -0.74
N PRO A 148 -0.72 -1.12 0.22
CA PRO A 148 -0.23 -0.06 1.09
C PRO A 148 0.52 1.03 0.32
N ALA A 149 1.29 0.68 -0.73
CA ALA A 149 1.99 1.66 -1.55
C ALA A 149 1.01 2.47 -2.43
N ALA A 150 -0.02 1.84 -2.97
CA ALA A 150 -1.10 2.51 -3.69
C ALA A 150 -1.83 3.52 -2.79
N ALA A 151 -2.19 3.11 -1.58
CA ALA A 151 -2.79 3.97 -0.57
C ALA A 151 -1.86 5.14 -0.22
N ALA A 152 -0.56 4.88 -0.05
CA ALA A 152 0.43 5.90 0.26
C ALA A 152 0.58 6.94 -0.86
N VAL A 153 0.54 6.54 -2.15
CA VAL A 153 0.50 7.49 -3.28
C VAL A 153 -0.70 8.41 -3.17
N CYS A 154 -1.90 7.84 -3.03
CA CYS A 154 -3.13 8.62 -2.98
C CYS A 154 -3.19 9.54 -1.75
N MET A 155 -2.81 9.03 -0.59
CA MET A 155 -2.89 9.79 0.66
C MET A 155 -1.80 10.86 0.76
N SER A 156 -0.58 10.60 0.28
CA SER A 156 0.45 11.65 0.20
C SER A 156 0.07 12.74 -0.80
N PHE A 157 -0.62 12.39 -1.90
CA PHE A 157 -1.16 13.35 -2.85
C PHE A 157 -2.21 14.24 -2.18
N VAL A 158 -3.24 13.65 -1.56
CA VAL A 158 -4.30 14.40 -0.86
C VAL A 158 -3.69 15.29 0.23
N TRP A 159 -2.82 14.75 1.08
CA TRP A 159 -2.18 15.48 2.16
C TRP A 159 -1.32 16.64 1.65
N SER A 160 -0.52 16.43 0.60
CA SER A 160 0.30 17.49 0.04
C SER A 160 -0.54 18.62 -0.54
N MET A 161 -1.61 18.29 -1.28
CA MET A 161 -2.47 19.31 -1.90
C MET A 161 -3.26 20.09 -0.85
N ASP A 162 -3.77 19.41 0.17
CA ASP A 162 -4.46 20.03 1.30
C ASP A 162 -3.55 21.02 2.04
N ASN A 163 -2.29 20.62 2.31
CA ASN A 163 -1.27 21.49 2.92
C ASN A 163 -0.87 22.69 2.05
N PHE A 164 -0.96 22.57 0.72
CA PHE A 164 -0.76 23.71 -0.19
C PHE A 164 -1.96 24.65 -0.26
N GLY A 165 -3.06 24.32 0.42
CA GLY A 165 -4.33 25.05 0.30
C GLY A 165 -5.03 24.84 -1.04
N VAL A 166 -4.63 23.80 -1.80
CA VAL A 166 -5.30 23.42 -3.05
C VAL A 166 -6.53 22.60 -2.70
N SER A 167 -7.71 23.14 -2.98
CA SER A 167 -8.97 22.44 -2.73
C SER A 167 -9.14 21.25 -3.68
N GLY A 168 -9.79 20.19 -3.20
CA GLY A 168 -10.07 19.00 -4.00
C GLY A 168 -10.80 19.28 -5.31
N PRO A 169 -11.84 20.16 -5.33
CA PRO A 169 -12.51 20.58 -6.56
C PRO A 169 -11.59 21.20 -7.62
N ALA A 170 -10.49 21.85 -7.23
CA ALA A 170 -9.51 22.38 -8.19
C ALA A 170 -8.77 21.28 -8.97
N LEU A 171 -8.80 20.04 -8.48
CA LEU A 171 -8.14 18.86 -9.06
C LEU A 171 -9.13 17.75 -9.44
N ASP A 172 -10.40 18.10 -9.61
CA ASP A 172 -11.50 17.15 -9.85
C ASP A 172 -11.37 16.38 -11.17
N MET A 173 -10.70 16.92 -12.18
CA MET A 173 -10.39 16.21 -13.43
C MET A 173 -9.13 15.34 -13.32
N PHE A 174 -8.19 15.67 -12.43
CA PHE A 174 -6.96 14.92 -12.25
C PHE A 174 -7.12 13.73 -11.28
N THR A 175 -7.89 13.92 -10.22
CA THR A 175 -8.09 12.90 -9.17
C THR A 175 -8.73 11.61 -9.68
N PRO A 176 -9.75 11.60 -10.58
CA PRO A 176 -10.30 10.36 -11.14
C PRO A 176 -9.25 9.57 -11.93
N VAL A 177 -8.44 10.28 -12.72
CA VAL A 177 -7.36 9.66 -13.50
C VAL A 177 -6.35 9.01 -12.56
N THR A 178 -5.95 9.70 -11.50
CA THR A 178 -5.04 9.16 -10.48
C THR A 178 -5.64 7.92 -9.81
N ALA A 179 -6.89 7.96 -9.36
CA ALA A 179 -7.56 6.84 -8.72
C ALA A 179 -7.63 5.61 -9.63
N VAL A 180 -8.03 5.80 -10.88
CA VAL A 180 -8.14 4.72 -11.87
C VAL A 180 -6.77 4.15 -12.24
N VAL A 181 -5.78 5.00 -12.51
CA VAL A 181 -4.42 4.55 -12.87
C VAL A 181 -3.79 3.77 -11.74
N VAL A 182 -3.83 4.29 -10.50
CA VAL A 182 -3.28 3.60 -9.33
C VAL A 182 -4.02 2.28 -9.07
N GLY A 183 -5.36 2.27 -9.21
CA GLY A 183 -6.18 1.06 -9.13
C GLY A 183 -5.76 0.01 -10.16
N LEU A 184 -5.66 0.39 -11.43
CA LEU A 184 -5.26 -0.53 -12.50
C LEU A 184 -3.82 -1.05 -12.32
N LEU A 185 -2.91 -0.23 -11.79
CA LEU A 185 -1.55 -0.66 -11.47
C LEU A 185 -1.52 -1.73 -10.37
N MET A 186 -2.44 -1.71 -9.41
CA MET A 186 -2.56 -2.78 -8.40
C MET A 186 -2.85 -4.15 -9.02
N VAL A 187 -3.72 -4.20 -10.05
CA VAL A 187 -4.13 -5.46 -10.71
C VAL A 187 -3.21 -5.83 -11.86
N SER A 188 -2.33 -4.92 -12.30
CA SER A 188 -1.43 -5.11 -13.42
C SER A 188 -0.43 -6.25 -13.19
N ARG A 189 0.28 -6.65 -14.27
CA ARG A 189 1.38 -7.61 -14.22
C ARG A 189 2.76 -6.93 -14.14
N PHE A 190 2.80 -5.63 -13.86
CA PHE A 190 4.07 -4.93 -13.68
C PHE A 190 4.82 -5.48 -12.47
N ARG A 191 6.15 -5.55 -12.58
CA ARG A 191 7.01 -6.06 -11.51
C ARG A 191 7.49 -4.89 -10.65
N TYR A 192 7.12 -4.91 -9.38
CA TYR A 192 7.62 -3.97 -8.38
C TYR A 192 8.67 -4.63 -7.51
N TYR A 193 9.75 -3.92 -7.23
CA TYR A 193 10.83 -4.44 -6.39
C TYR A 193 10.36 -4.61 -4.94
N SER A 194 10.66 -5.77 -4.37
CA SER A 194 10.36 -6.06 -2.96
C SER A 194 11.57 -5.70 -2.10
N PHE A 195 11.46 -4.66 -1.28
CA PHE A 195 12.53 -4.26 -0.34
C PHE A 195 12.83 -5.32 0.74
N LYS A 196 12.02 -6.38 0.84
CA LYS A 196 12.25 -7.50 1.77
C LYS A 196 13.49 -8.33 1.41
N SER A 197 13.99 -8.24 0.18
CA SER A 197 15.13 -9.00 -0.35
C SER A 197 16.43 -8.21 -0.42
N LEU A 198 16.53 -7.05 0.24
CA LEU A 198 17.79 -6.33 0.32
C LEU A 198 18.80 -7.24 1.05
N PRO A 199 19.94 -7.63 0.42
CA PRO A 199 21.00 -8.35 1.09
C PRO A 199 21.69 -7.37 2.05
N MET A 200 21.13 -7.22 3.23
CA MET A 200 21.84 -6.57 4.33
C MET A 200 22.86 -7.58 4.82
N GLY A 201 24.06 -7.54 4.22
CA GLY A 201 25.21 -8.25 4.77
C GLY A 201 25.55 -7.68 6.15
N ASP A 202 26.41 -8.39 6.89
CA ASP A 202 26.79 -8.05 8.28
C ASP A 202 27.40 -6.66 8.46
N LYS A 203 27.67 -5.93 7.37
CA LYS A 203 28.21 -4.56 7.39
C LYS A 203 27.34 -3.65 6.54
N VAL A 204 26.63 -2.72 7.17
CA VAL A 204 25.93 -1.64 6.46
C VAL A 204 26.99 -0.62 6.00
N PRO A 205 27.22 -0.40 4.69
CA PRO A 205 28.14 0.61 4.23
C PRO A 205 27.77 1.98 4.79
N PHE A 206 28.77 2.75 5.20
CA PHE A 206 28.57 4.11 5.75
C PHE A 206 27.73 5.02 4.84
N LEU A 207 27.84 4.82 3.53
CA LEU A 207 27.03 5.53 2.55
C LEU A 207 25.51 5.37 2.78
N TRP A 208 25.03 4.19 3.21
CA TRP A 208 23.61 3.98 3.50
C TRP A 208 23.13 4.74 4.72
N ILE A 209 24.02 5.00 5.69
CA ILE A 209 23.71 5.85 6.84
C ILE A 209 23.50 7.29 6.36
N ILE A 210 24.38 7.81 5.49
CA ILE A 210 24.25 9.16 4.91
C ILE A 210 22.95 9.27 4.11
N VAL A 211 22.66 8.29 3.25
CA VAL A 211 21.41 8.25 2.47
C VAL A 211 20.18 8.22 3.40
N GLY A 212 20.24 7.44 4.47
CA GLY A 212 19.18 7.42 5.48
C GLY A 212 18.94 8.77 6.13
N VAL A 213 20.00 9.47 6.52
CA VAL A 213 19.91 10.83 7.10
C VAL A 213 19.37 11.82 6.08
N LEU A 214 19.85 11.77 4.81
CA LEU A 214 19.38 12.66 3.74
C LEU A 214 17.88 12.45 3.40
N ILE A 215 17.33 11.29 3.66
CA ILE A 215 15.88 11.04 3.52
C ILE A 215 15.14 11.44 4.79
N LEU A 216 15.72 11.18 5.95
CA LEU A 216 15.09 11.43 7.26
C LEU A 216 14.88 12.92 7.53
N VAL A 217 15.87 13.77 7.23
CA VAL A 217 15.79 15.21 7.50
C VAL A 217 14.64 15.87 6.71
N PRO A 218 14.53 15.73 5.37
CA PRO A 218 13.39 16.27 4.64
C PRO A 218 12.04 15.68 5.11
N PHE A 219 12.03 14.41 5.51
CA PHE A 219 10.81 13.77 6.05
C PHE A 219 10.30 14.46 7.32
N PHE A 220 11.16 14.90 8.21
CA PHE A 220 10.75 15.66 9.41
C PHE A 220 10.34 17.10 9.10
N VAL A 221 10.88 17.70 8.04
CA VAL A 221 10.55 19.08 7.65
C VAL A 221 9.22 19.15 6.91
N ASP A 222 8.97 18.24 5.98
CA ASP A 222 7.78 18.23 5.14
C ASP A 222 7.37 16.79 4.77
N PRO A 223 6.76 16.07 5.70
CA PRO A 223 6.39 14.67 5.50
C PRO A 223 5.56 14.42 4.24
N PRO A 224 4.47 15.20 3.95
CA PRO A 224 3.60 14.88 2.83
C PRO A 224 4.29 14.98 1.47
N ARG A 225 5.15 16.00 1.27
CA ARG A 225 5.87 16.15 -0.01
C ARG A 225 6.91 15.06 -0.21
N VAL A 226 7.65 14.71 0.84
CA VAL A 226 8.66 13.64 0.77
C VAL A 226 7.98 12.32 0.47
N LEU A 227 6.87 12.01 1.14
CA LEU A 227 6.09 10.79 0.89
C LEU A 227 5.54 10.78 -0.54
N LEU A 228 5.00 11.92 -1.02
CA LEU A 228 4.50 12.02 -2.38
C LEU A 228 5.59 11.74 -3.41
N VAL A 229 6.79 12.31 -3.26
CA VAL A 229 7.91 12.06 -4.17
C VAL A 229 8.36 10.60 -4.11
N VAL A 230 8.58 10.06 -2.91
CA VAL A 230 9.05 8.67 -2.73
C VAL A 230 8.06 7.67 -3.32
N PHE A 231 6.78 7.79 -2.99
CA PHE A 231 5.77 6.84 -3.47
C PHE A 231 5.43 7.03 -4.96
N SER A 232 5.54 8.26 -5.50
CA SER A 232 5.41 8.50 -6.94
C SER A 232 6.59 7.88 -7.72
N LEU A 233 7.82 7.98 -7.23
CA LEU A 233 8.97 7.30 -7.83
C LEU A 233 8.81 5.78 -7.76
N TYR A 234 8.31 5.25 -6.64
CA TYR A 234 8.01 3.83 -6.52
C TYR A 234 6.90 3.40 -7.49
N LEU A 235 5.83 4.17 -7.63
CA LEU A 235 4.75 3.93 -8.59
C LEU A 235 5.30 3.80 -10.02
N LEU A 236 6.17 4.72 -10.43
CA LEU A 236 6.76 4.75 -11.77
C LEU A 236 7.79 3.63 -12.00
N SER A 237 8.43 3.14 -10.94
CA SER A 237 9.47 2.10 -11.05
C SER A 237 8.96 0.80 -11.66
N GLY A 238 7.73 0.38 -11.36
CA GLY A 238 7.15 -0.86 -11.88
C GLY A 238 7.01 -0.90 -13.41
N PRO A 239 6.32 0.08 -14.03
CA PRO A 239 6.26 0.20 -15.49
C PRO A 239 7.66 0.31 -16.13
N ILE A 240 8.55 1.15 -15.58
CA ILE A 240 9.91 1.37 -16.10
C ILE A 240 10.71 0.07 -16.11
N VAL A 241 10.78 -0.64 -14.97
CA VAL A 241 11.53 -1.91 -14.86
C VAL A 241 10.97 -2.97 -15.80
N THR A 242 9.65 -3.06 -15.92
CA THR A 242 9.02 -4.04 -16.80
C THR A 242 9.28 -3.75 -18.27
N LEU A 243 9.16 -2.49 -18.69
CA LEU A 243 9.43 -2.07 -20.06
C LEU A 243 10.92 -2.27 -20.42
N TRP A 244 11.82 -1.93 -19.52
CA TRP A 244 13.26 -2.15 -19.73
C TRP A 244 13.60 -3.63 -19.84
N GLY A 245 13.01 -4.47 -19.00
CA GLY A 245 13.16 -5.93 -19.08
C GLY A 245 12.72 -6.49 -20.44
N LEU A 246 11.57 -6.04 -20.96
CA LEU A 246 11.06 -6.46 -22.26
C LEU A 246 11.97 -6.05 -23.43
N THR A 247 12.49 -4.82 -23.39
CA THR A 247 13.39 -4.32 -24.44
C THR A 247 14.74 -5.05 -24.44
N THR A 248 15.26 -5.39 -23.25
CA THR A 248 16.53 -6.13 -23.10
C THR A 248 16.41 -7.57 -23.57
N HIS A 249 15.31 -8.27 -23.26
CA HIS A 249 15.04 -9.62 -23.75
C HIS A 249 14.90 -9.66 -25.29
N ARG A 250 14.18 -8.71 -25.88
CA ARG A 250 14.06 -8.60 -27.35
C ARG A 250 15.41 -8.37 -28.03
N LYS A 251 16.30 -7.56 -27.41
CA LYS A 251 17.66 -7.34 -27.94
C LYS A 251 18.54 -8.60 -27.87
N ARG A 252 18.43 -9.42 -26.80
CA ARG A 252 19.15 -10.69 -26.66
C ARG A 252 18.69 -11.71 -27.68
N GLN A 253 17.39 -11.87 -27.90
CA GLN A 253 16.85 -12.76 -28.94
C GLN A 253 17.28 -12.34 -30.35
N ARG A 254 17.34 -11.03 -30.66
CA ARG A 254 17.81 -10.53 -31.96
C ARG A 254 19.33 -10.70 -32.17
N ARG A 255 20.11 -10.88 -31.14
CA ARG A 255 21.58 -11.11 -31.23
C ARG A 255 21.97 -12.57 -31.23
N GLY A 256 21.03 -13.52 -31.28
CA GLY A 256 21.32 -14.96 -31.40
C GLY A 256 22.09 -15.55 -30.19
N VAL A 257 22.06 -14.90 -29.03
CA VAL A 257 22.69 -15.36 -27.81
C VAL A 257 21.59 -15.99 -26.94
N ILE A 258 21.15 -17.17 -27.35
CA ILE A 258 20.51 -18.21 -26.52
C ILE A 258 20.86 -19.52 -27.19
#